data_7a98b556c56a53c26e418db3509a7b39
#
_entry.id   7a98b556c56a53c26e418db3509a7b39
#
_cell.length_a   1.000
_cell.length_b   1.000
_cell.length_c   1.000
_cell.angle_alpha   90.00
_cell.angle_beta   90.00
_cell.angle_gamma   90.00
#
_symmetry.space_group_name_H-M   'P 1'
#
loop_
_entity.id
_entity.type
_entity.pdbx_description
1 polymer ?
#
loop_
_entity_poly.entity_id
_entity_poly.type
_entity_poly.pdbx_seq_one_letter_code
_entity_poly.pdbx_strand_id
1 'polypeptide(L)'
;MLHTIQAELFQLTRSKLFWIIEGLLFLLIFVSSFGEASFSLYVSTPSGQDEIVRQGWTGFQALNQVAHDFLPFVMIAVLVLTTSLLGRDLTKKLYKNTLASGLSRKEFYLFKTATLATTSLIQLATVFVTAFILGSIFHGAGRMPIDFFKSFSISFFRAYAFIMACSSAFACLLYLTYSTLASYLTFFVLIMLQASLHAIFPQLNSDFFTFLILAGSLWGGYQAFQHRDL
;
A
#
# COMPACT_ATOMS: atom_id res chain seq x y z
N MET A 1 20.04 -13.43 5.03
CA MET A 1 18.77 -12.67 4.97
C MET A 1 18.88 -11.34 4.23
N LEU A 2 19.75 -10.41 4.63
CA LEU A 2 19.87 -9.10 3.95
C LEU A 2 20.19 -9.21 2.44
N HIS A 3 21.12 -10.07 2.03
CA HIS A 3 21.46 -10.25 0.61
C HIS A 3 20.29 -10.75 -0.25
N THR A 4 19.39 -11.55 0.33
CA THR A 4 18.23 -12.09 -0.40
C THR A 4 17.16 -11.00 -0.59
N ILE A 5 16.94 -10.15 0.42
CA ILE A 5 16.03 -8.98 0.31
C ILE A 5 16.59 -8.01 -0.73
N GLN A 6 17.89 -7.72 -0.71
CA GLN A 6 18.54 -6.87 -1.69
C GLN A 6 18.41 -7.42 -3.11
N ALA A 7 18.56 -8.73 -3.30
CA ALA A 7 18.41 -9.36 -4.61
C ALA A 7 16.97 -9.25 -5.15
N GLU A 8 15.94 -9.43 -4.31
CA GLU A 8 14.55 -9.26 -4.71
C GLU A 8 14.20 -7.80 -5.01
N LEU A 9 14.66 -6.87 -4.18
CA LEU A 9 14.46 -5.44 -4.43
C LEU A 9 15.17 -5.01 -5.72
N PHE A 10 16.38 -5.50 -5.97
CA PHE A 10 17.09 -5.27 -7.23
C PHE A 10 16.32 -5.84 -8.43
N GLN A 11 15.78 -7.05 -8.31
CA GLN A 11 14.94 -7.65 -9.35
C GLN A 11 13.67 -6.83 -9.59
N LEU A 12 13.05 -6.31 -8.53
CA LEU A 12 11.86 -5.46 -8.60
C LEU A 12 12.16 -4.17 -9.36
N THR A 13 13.21 -3.45 -8.97
CA THR A 13 13.59 -2.17 -9.61
C THR A 13 14.00 -2.34 -11.09
N ARG A 14 14.46 -3.51 -11.48
CA ARG A 14 14.77 -3.85 -12.87
C ARG A 14 13.54 -4.30 -13.67
N SER A 15 12.41 -4.54 -13.02
CA SER A 15 11.18 -4.95 -13.70
C SER A 15 10.52 -3.78 -14.41
N LYS A 16 10.08 -3.98 -15.65
CA LYS A 16 9.32 -2.98 -16.43
C LYS A 16 8.03 -2.58 -15.70
N LEU A 17 7.42 -3.53 -15.01
CA LEU A 17 6.17 -3.32 -14.27
C LEU A 17 6.33 -2.29 -13.15
N PHE A 18 7.44 -2.32 -12.41
CA PHE A 18 7.74 -1.33 -11.37
C PHE A 18 7.74 0.09 -11.96
N TRP A 19 8.49 0.32 -13.04
CA TRP A 19 8.58 1.64 -13.67
C TRP A 19 7.27 2.11 -14.31
N ILE A 20 6.44 1.19 -14.83
CA ILE A 20 5.10 1.54 -15.33
C ILE A 20 4.22 2.04 -14.17
N ILE A 21 4.25 1.36 -13.02
CA ILE A 21 3.48 1.76 -11.83
C ILE A 21 3.96 3.12 -11.32
N GLU A 22 5.27 3.31 -11.18
CA GLU A 22 5.85 4.59 -10.73
C GLU A 22 5.50 5.72 -11.69
N GLY A 23 5.61 5.48 -13.01
CA GLY A 23 5.25 6.47 -14.03
C GLY A 23 3.77 6.83 -13.98
N LEU A 24 2.90 5.86 -13.72
CA LEU A 24 1.46 6.10 -13.60
C LEU A 24 1.13 6.91 -12.33
N LEU A 25 1.72 6.57 -11.19
CA LEU A 25 1.56 7.33 -9.95
C LEU A 25 2.12 8.76 -10.09
N PHE A 26 3.29 8.89 -10.70
CA PHE A 26 3.87 10.21 -11.01
C PHE A 26 2.90 11.04 -11.87
N LEU A 27 2.35 10.46 -12.93
CA LEU A 27 1.41 11.14 -13.82
C LEU A 27 0.13 11.54 -13.08
N LEU A 28 -0.41 10.68 -12.22
CA LEU A 28 -1.58 11.01 -11.40
C LEU A 28 -1.31 12.20 -10.47
N ILE A 29 -0.18 12.20 -9.74
CA ILE A 29 0.20 13.29 -8.85
C ILE A 29 0.45 14.57 -9.66
N PHE A 30 1.10 14.44 -10.82
CA PHE A 30 1.39 15.56 -11.70
C PHE A 30 0.10 16.23 -12.20
N VAL A 31 -0.86 15.45 -12.74
CA VAL A 31 -2.16 15.97 -13.20
C VAL A 31 -2.91 16.62 -12.04
N SER A 32 -2.89 16.02 -10.86
CA SER A 32 -3.57 16.57 -9.68
C SER A 32 -2.91 17.84 -9.15
N SER A 33 -1.59 18.02 -9.36
CA SER A 33 -0.89 19.25 -8.98
C SER A 33 -1.16 20.42 -9.91
N PHE A 34 -1.55 20.17 -11.17
CA PHE A 34 -1.93 21.22 -12.12
C PHE A 34 -3.42 21.59 -12.03
N GLY A 35 -4.26 20.62 -11.66
CA GLY A 35 -5.68 20.77 -11.75
C GLY A 35 -6.31 21.22 -10.44
N GLU A 36 -7.34 22.02 -10.56
CA GLU A 36 -8.32 22.27 -9.50
C GLU A 36 -9.15 21.00 -9.15
N ALA A 37 -8.80 19.85 -9.70
CA ALA A 37 -9.49 18.59 -9.54
C ALA A 37 -8.90 17.80 -8.38
N SER A 38 -9.47 17.94 -7.19
CA SER A 38 -9.36 16.91 -6.17
C SER A 38 -10.04 15.63 -6.71
N PHE A 39 -9.25 14.64 -7.06
CA PHE A 39 -9.76 13.31 -7.37
C PHE A 39 -10.13 12.63 -6.04
N SER A 40 -11.25 13.05 -5.45
CA SER A 40 -11.80 12.37 -4.29
C SER A 40 -12.70 11.24 -4.78
N LEU A 41 -12.29 10.00 -4.61
CA LEU A 41 -13.10 8.80 -4.71
C LEU A 41 -14.00 8.67 -3.46
N TYR A 42 -14.61 9.80 -3.04
CA TYR A 42 -15.60 9.80 -2.01
C TYR A 42 -16.98 9.64 -2.65
N VAL A 43 -17.69 8.59 -2.25
CA VAL A 43 -19.15 8.56 -2.36
C VAL A 43 -19.65 9.71 -1.49
N SER A 44 -19.92 10.86 -2.12
CA SER A 44 -20.41 12.06 -1.43
C SER A 44 -21.75 11.76 -0.79
N THR A 45 -21.80 11.76 0.53
CA THR A 45 -23.06 11.97 1.25
C THR A 45 -23.53 13.40 0.99
N PRO A 46 -24.82 13.61 0.62
CA PRO A 46 -25.35 14.92 0.33
C PRO A 46 -25.66 15.67 1.64
N SER A 47 -24.69 16.27 2.25
CA SER A 47 -24.89 17.29 3.28
C SER A 47 -24.13 18.55 2.87
N GLY A 48 -24.90 19.57 2.49
CA GLY A 48 -24.52 20.74 1.79
C GLY A 48 -23.46 21.64 2.43
N GLN A 49 -22.91 22.47 1.56
CA GLN A 49 -22.13 23.68 1.83
C GLN A 49 -20.74 23.46 2.47
N ASP A 50 -19.85 22.79 1.74
CA ASP A 50 -18.45 23.16 1.78
C ASP A 50 -18.11 23.87 0.47
N GLU A 51 -17.96 25.20 0.53
CA GLU A 51 -17.22 25.94 -0.48
C GLU A 51 -15.80 25.34 -0.50
N ILE A 52 -15.57 24.44 -1.44
CA ILE A 52 -14.22 23.92 -1.70
C ILE A 52 -13.43 25.10 -2.25
N VAL A 53 -12.76 25.82 -1.35
CA VAL A 53 -11.72 26.78 -1.73
C VAL A 53 -10.59 25.95 -2.36
N ARG A 54 -10.64 25.86 -3.68
CA ARG A 54 -9.67 25.14 -4.52
C ARG A 54 -8.35 25.91 -4.52
N GLN A 55 -7.57 25.79 -3.45
CA GLN A 55 -6.21 26.28 -3.41
C GLN A 55 -5.27 25.20 -3.94
N GLY A 56 -4.43 25.58 -4.89
CA GLY A 56 -3.36 24.71 -5.37
C GLY A 56 -2.46 24.25 -4.20
N TRP A 57 -1.97 23.04 -4.26
CA TRP A 57 -1.22 22.42 -3.16
C TRP A 57 0.17 23.01 -3.04
N THR A 58 0.44 23.74 -1.97
CA THR A 58 1.83 24.02 -1.60
C THR A 58 2.55 22.73 -1.20
N GLY A 59 3.87 22.69 -1.27
CA GLY A 59 4.64 21.48 -0.97
C GLY A 59 4.27 20.82 0.37
N PHE A 60 4.09 21.59 1.45
CA PHE A 60 3.67 21.05 2.74
C PHE A 60 2.20 20.61 2.78
N GLN A 61 1.32 21.26 2.03
CA GLN A 61 -0.09 20.83 1.92
C GLN A 61 -0.22 19.56 1.10
N ALA A 62 0.58 19.40 0.04
CA ALA A 62 0.62 18.20 -0.78
C ALA A 62 0.88 16.94 0.04
N LEU A 63 1.74 17.01 1.06
CA LEU A 63 2.04 15.88 1.93
C LEU A 63 0.81 15.39 2.72
N ASN A 64 -0.02 16.31 3.21
CA ASN A 64 -1.25 15.93 3.90
C ASN A 64 -2.33 15.43 2.92
N GLN A 65 -2.46 16.08 1.76
CA GLN A 65 -3.43 15.71 0.74
C GLN A 65 -3.18 14.31 0.19
N VAL A 66 -1.91 13.99 -0.10
CA VAL A 66 -1.51 12.67 -0.60
C VAL A 66 -1.83 11.54 0.36
N ALA A 67 -1.72 11.79 1.66
CA ALA A 67 -2.07 10.81 2.68
C ALA A 67 -3.57 10.41 2.67
N HIS A 68 -4.44 11.24 2.10
CA HIS A 68 -5.86 10.98 1.99
C HIS A 68 -6.29 10.57 0.58
N ASP A 69 -5.94 11.35 -0.42
CA ASP A 69 -6.50 11.20 -1.77
C ASP A 69 -5.79 10.11 -2.59
N PHE A 70 -4.48 9.92 -2.37
CA PHE A 70 -3.69 8.97 -3.17
C PHE A 70 -3.49 7.61 -2.51
N LEU A 71 -3.86 7.45 -1.25
CA LEU A 71 -3.72 6.18 -0.53
C LEU A 71 -4.35 4.98 -1.27
N PRO A 72 -5.56 5.07 -1.87
CA PRO A 72 -6.13 3.98 -2.64
C PRO A 72 -5.29 3.58 -3.86
N PHE A 73 -4.69 4.57 -4.55
CA PHE A 73 -3.84 4.30 -5.72
C PHE A 73 -2.52 3.64 -5.31
N VAL A 74 -1.91 4.11 -4.22
CA VAL A 74 -0.72 3.47 -3.63
C VAL A 74 -1.02 2.05 -3.19
N MET A 75 -2.18 1.80 -2.59
CA MET A 75 -2.63 0.46 -2.22
C MET A 75 -2.71 -0.46 -3.45
N ILE A 76 -3.36 -0.02 -4.53
CA ILE A 76 -3.46 -0.79 -5.77
C ILE A 76 -2.05 -1.08 -6.33
N ALA A 77 -1.17 -0.07 -6.36
CA ALA A 77 0.21 -0.22 -6.81
C ALA A 77 0.95 -1.30 -6.00
N VAL A 78 0.87 -1.23 -4.67
CA VAL A 78 1.50 -2.22 -3.77
C VAL A 78 0.91 -3.62 -3.97
N LEU A 79 -0.40 -3.77 -4.20
CA LEU A 79 -1.01 -5.07 -4.49
C LEU A 79 -0.49 -5.68 -5.79
N VAL A 80 -0.32 -4.87 -6.84
CA VAL A 80 0.25 -5.33 -8.11
C VAL A 80 1.72 -5.75 -7.92
N LEU A 81 2.49 -4.98 -7.13
CA LEU A 81 3.88 -5.35 -6.80
C LEU A 81 3.94 -6.62 -5.94
N THR A 82 3.02 -6.79 -4.97
CA THR A 82 2.90 -8.02 -4.17
C THR A 82 2.63 -9.23 -5.06
N THR A 83 1.77 -9.08 -6.07
CA THR A 83 1.53 -10.14 -7.06
C THR A 83 2.78 -10.48 -7.86
N SER A 84 3.57 -9.49 -8.23
CA SER A 84 4.83 -9.70 -8.95
C SER A 84 5.88 -10.41 -8.10
N LEU A 85 5.96 -10.07 -6.82
CA LEU A 85 6.97 -10.62 -5.88
C LEU A 85 6.58 -11.99 -5.32
N LEU A 86 5.34 -12.15 -4.89
CA LEU A 86 4.87 -13.34 -4.19
C LEU A 86 3.98 -14.22 -5.08
N GLY A 87 3.07 -13.60 -5.83
CA GLY A 87 2.09 -14.33 -6.63
C GLY A 87 2.74 -15.22 -7.67
N ARG A 88 3.81 -14.75 -8.33
CA ARG A 88 4.56 -15.54 -9.30
C ARG A 88 5.23 -16.76 -8.67
N ASP A 89 5.81 -16.60 -7.49
CA ASP A 89 6.52 -17.67 -6.79
C ASP A 89 5.55 -18.75 -6.31
N LEU A 90 4.37 -18.35 -5.85
CA LEU A 90 3.36 -19.28 -5.36
C LEU A 90 2.61 -19.98 -6.50
N THR A 91 2.14 -19.25 -7.51
CA THR A 91 1.35 -19.81 -8.62
C THR A 91 2.18 -20.75 -9.50
N LYS A 92 3.45 -20.41 -9.75
CA LYS A 92 4.38 -21.26 -10.51
C LYS A 92 5.12 -22.29 -9.66
N LYS A 93 4.80 -22.36 -8.35
CA LYS A 93 5.44 -23.27 -7.39
C LYS A 93 6.96 -23.10 -7.28
N LEU A 94 7.50 -21.93 -7.62
CA LEU A 94 8.93 -21.65 -7.57
C LEU A 94 9.49 -21.69 -6.14
N TYR A 95 8.64 -21.46 -5.14
CA TYR A 95 8.99 -21.58 -3.73
C TYR A 95 9.55 -22.97 -3.38
N LYS A 96 9.15 -24.03 -4.09
CA LYS A 96 9.68 -25.39 -3.88
C LYS A 96 11.19 -25.46 -4.17
N ASN A 97 11.65 -24.79 -5.21
CA ASN A 97 13.08 -24.73 -5.54
C ASN A 97 13.87 -23.99 -4.46
N THR A 98 13.28 -22.91 -3.92
CA THR A 98 13.90 -22.12 -2.84
C THR A 98 13.95 -22.93 -1.53
N LEU A 99 12.92 -23.74 -1.23
CA LEU A 99 12.95 -24.63 -0.07
C LEU A 99 13.93 -25.80 -0.26
N ALA A 100 14.04 -26.32 -1.48
CA ALA A 100 14.98 -27.38 -1.82
C ALA A 100 16.44 -26.93 -1.70
N SER A 101 16.74 -25.63 -1.80
CA SER A 101 18.08 -25.06 -1.56
C SER A 101 18.46 -24.93 -0.08
N GLY A 102 17.61 -25.45 0.84
CA GLY A 102 17.89 -25.50 2.27
C GLY A 102 17.26 -24.39 3.11
N LEU A 103 16.46 -23.48 2.51
CA LEU A 103 15.74 -22.47 3.26
C LEU A 103 14.55 -23.13 4.02
N SER A 104 14.42 -22.80 5.32
CA SER A 104 13.24 -23.24 6.07
C SER A 104 11.98 -22.46 5.64
N ARG A 105 10.79 -23.06 5.84
CA ARG A 105 9.51 -22.39 5.53
C ARG A 105 9.32 -21.08 6.30
N LYS A 106 9.77 -21.06 7.57
CA LYS A 106 9.75 -19.85 8.41
C LYS A 106 10.60 -18.73 7.81
N GLU A 107 11.82 -19.04 7.41
CA GLU A 107 12.74 -18.08 6.81
C GLU A 107 12.20 -17.54 5.49
N PHE A 108 11.64 -18.40 4.64
CA PHE A 108 10.99 -17.98 3.39
C PHE A 108 9.85 -17.01 3.66
N TYR A 109 8.94 -17.34 4.61
CA TYR A 109 7.81 -16.48 4.96
C TYR A 109 8.27 -15.11 5.52
N LEU A 110 9.19 -15.12 6.48
CA LEU A 110 9.73 -13.89 7.08
C LEU A 110 10.45 -13.02 6.05
N PHE A 111 11.23 -13.65 5.18
CA PHE A 111 11.92 -12.98 4.10
C PHE A 111 10.93 -12.30 3.13
N LYS A 112 9.90 -13.01 2.66
CA LYS A 112 8.88 -12.45 1.78
C LYS A 112 8.11 -11.31 2.46
N THR A 113 7.74 -11.47 3.72
CA THR A 113 7.06 -10.42 4.50
C THR A 113 7.95 -9.18 4.65
N ALA A 114 9.25 -9.36 4.94
CA ALA A 114 10.18 -8.24 5.04
C ALA A 114 10.37 -7.52 3.69
N THR A 115 10.43 -8.26 2.59
CA THR A 115 10.49 -7.66 1.24
C THR A 115 9.22 -6.87 0.93
N LEU A 116 8.03 -7.38 1.26
CA LEU A 116 6.76 -6.66 1.09
C LEU A 116 6.72 -5.38 1.94
N ALA A 117 7.18 -5.45 3.19
CA ALA A 117 7.25 -4.29 4.08
C ALA A 117 8.16 -3.20 3.51
N THR A 118 9.35 -3.59 3.05
CA THR A 118 10.31 -2.66 2.45
C THR A 118 9.77 -2.07 1.14
N THR A 119 9.15 -2.87 0.29
CA THR A 119 8.55 -2.40 -0.97
C THR A 119 7.43 -1.40 -0.70
N SER A 120 6.55 -1.68 0.26
CA SER A 120 5.47 -0.79 0.66
C SER A 120 5.99 0.55 1.21
N LEU A 121 7.08 0.50 1.99
CA LEU A 121 7.72 1.69 2.52
C LEU A 121 8.34 2.54 1.40
N ILE A 122 9.08 1.93 0.48
CA ILE A 122 9.67 2.61 -0.68
C ILE A 122 8.57 3.26 -1.51
N GLN A 123 7.51 2.51 -1.83
CA GLN A 123 6.40 3.01 -2.64
C GLN A 123 5.73 4.24 -2.00
N LEU A 124 5.44 4.16 -0.70
CA LEU A 124 4.84 5.27 0.04
C LEU A 124 5.79 6.48 0.07
N ALA A 125 7.07 6.27 0.38
CA ALA A 125 8.07 7.33 0.43
C ALA A 125 8.23 8.03 -0.93
N THR A 126 8.27 7.28 -2.04
CA THR A 126 8.37 7.83 -3.40
C THR A 126 7.19 8.75 -3.70
N VAL A 127 5.98 8.34 -3.36
CA VAL A 127 4.76 9.13 -3.60
C VAL A 127 4.78 10.43 -2.79
N PHE A 128 5.16 10.37 -1.50
CA PHE A 128 5.27 11.59 -0.67
C PHE A 128 6.35 12.55 -1.18
N VAL A 129 7.52 12.04 -1.54
CA VAL A 129 8.62 12.84 -2.07
C VAL A 129 8.22 13.49 -3.40
N THR A 130 7.60 12.73 -4.30
CA THR A 130 7.12 13.24 -5.59
C THR A 130 6.09 14.36 -5.41
N ALA A 131 5.11 14.16 -4.52
CA ALA A 131 4.09 15.15 -4.24
C ALA A 131 4.67 16.44 -3.64
N PHE A 132 5.62 16.32 -2.71
CA PHE A 132 6.30 17.48 -2.14
C PHE A 132 7.09 18.27 -3.19
N ILE A 133 7.83 17.56 -4.05
CA ILE A 133 8.62 18.19 -5.12
C ILE A 133 7.70 18.92 -6.11
N LEU A 134 6.67 18.24 -6.62
CA LEU A 134 5.74 18.83 -7.58
C LEU A 134 4.97 20.01 -6.97
N GLY A 135 4.41 19.84 -5.76
CA GLY A 135 3.74 20.91 -5.06
C GLY A 135 4.64 22.13 -4.82
N SER A 136 5.91 21.90 -4.47
CA SER A 136 6.88 22.99 -4.26
C SER A 136 7.27 23.69 -5.55
N ILE A 137 7.37 22.99 -6.67
CA ILE A 137 7.70 23.58 -7.98
C ILE A 137 6.57 24.44 -8.51
N PHE A 138 5.31 23.97 -8.42
CA PHE A 138 4.17 24.66 -9.03
C PHE A 138 3.57 25.76 -8.14
N HIS A 139 3.51 25.54 -6.85
CA HIS A 139 2.80 26.42 -5.91
C HIS A 139 3.68 26.94 -4.76
N GLY A 140 4.99 26.65 -4.81
CA GLY A 140 5.94 27.00 -3.76
C GLY A 140 5.86 26.05 -2.56
N ALA A 141 6.89 26.08 -1.70
CA ALA A 141 6.97 25.19 -0.54
C ALA A 141 5.84 25.44 0.49
N GLY A 142 5.33 26.68 0.56
CA GLY A 142 4.33 27.08 1.54
C GLY A 142 4.93 27.36 2.93
N ARG A 143 4.06 27.74 3.87
CA ARG A 143 4.46 27.91 5.27
C ARG A 143 4.39 26.57 6.00
N MET A 144 5.46 26.22 6.69
CA MET A 144 5.51 25.03 7.51
C MET A 144 4.67 25.24 8.79
N PRO A 145 3.62 24.44 9.06
CA PRO A 145 2.88 24.52 10.32
C PRO A 145 3.76 24.16 11.52
N ILE A 146 3.50 24.76 12.69
CA ILE A 146 4.28 24.52 13.91
C ILE A 146 4.30 23.04 14.30
N ASP A 147 3.17 22.35 14.16
CA ASP A 147 3.02 20.91 14.49
C ASP A 147 3.19 19.98 13.29
N PHE A 148 3.81 20.47 12.19
CA PHE A 148 3.92 19.72 10.94
C PHE A 148 4.56 18.34 11.13
N PHE A 149 5.70 18.25 11.78
CA PHE A 149 6.42 16.98 11.94
C PHE A 149 5.61 15.94 12.71
N LYS A 150 4.91 16.36 13.76
CA LYS A 150 4.05 15.47 14.55
C LYS A 150 2.88 14.96 13.70
N SER A 151 2.17 15.87 13.07
CA SER A 151 1.01 15.54 12.23
C SER A 151 1.41 14.67 11.04
N PHE A 152 2.48 15.02 10.33
CA PHE A 152 3.01 14.26 9.20
C PHE A 152 3.46 12.86 9.62
N SER A 153 4.21 12.73 10.72
CA SER A 153 4.65 11.41 11.20
C SER A 153 3.46 10.51 11.52
N ILE A 154 2.45 11.02 12.21
CA ILE A 154 1.25 10.24 12.52
C ILE A 154 0.54 9.80 11.24
N SER A 155 0.34 10.72 10.28
CA SER A 155 -0.31 10.42 9.00
C SER A 155 0.48 9.42 8.17
N PHE A 156 1.81 9.56 8.12
CA PHE A 156 2.69 8.64 7.42
C PHE A 156 2.64 7.23 8.02
N PHE A 157 2.75 7.10 9.34
CA PHE A 157 2.69 5.79 9.99
C PHE A 157 1.31 5.13 9.86
N ARG A 158 0.22 5.90 9.91
CA ARG A 158 -1.14 5.38 9.65
C ARG A 158 -1.27 4.89 8.21
N ALA A 159 -0.83 5.67 7.24
CA ALA A 159 -0.84 5.29 5.83
C ALA A 159 0.00 4.03 5.59
N TYR A 160 1.19 3.96 6.17
CA TYR A 160 2.06 2.78 6.07
C TYR A 160 1.43 1.55 6.71
N ALA A 161 0.88 1.67 7.92
CA ALA A 161 0.19 0.57 8.61
C ALA A 161 -1.00 0.05 7.80
N PHE A 162 -1.78 0.94 7.20
CA PHE A 162 -2.91 0.59 6.34
C PHE A 162 -2.45 -0.17 5.09
N ILE A 163 -1.44 0.33 4.37
CA ILE A 163 -0.90 -0.34 3.18
C ILE A 163 -0.32 -1.71 3.54
N MET A 164 0.39 -1.80 4.67
CA MET A 164 0.92 -3.08 5.19
C MET A 164 -0.20 -4.06 5.56
N ALA A 165 -1.29 -3.60 6.16
CA ALA A 165 -2.44 -4.44 6.48
C ALA A 165 -3.08 -5.00 5.19
N CYS A 166 -3.29 -4.15 4.18
CA CYS A 166 -3.84 -4.56 2.90
C CYS A 166 -2.91 -5.55 2.16
N SER A 167 -1.61 -5.25 2.08
CA SER A 167 -0.65 -6.12 1.40
C SER A 167 -0.46 -7.46 2.10
N SER A 168 -0.45 -7.48 3.44
CA SER A 168 -0.35 -8.71 4.23
C SER A 168 -1.63 -9.56 4.13
N ALA A 169 -2.82 -8.93 4.12
CA ALA A 169 -4.09 -9.62 3.90
C ALA A 169 -4.13 -10.26 2.50
N PHE A 170 -3.70 -9.52 1.47
CA PHE A 170 -3.60 -10.04 0.12
C PHE A 170 -2.58 -11.18 0.02
N ALA A 171 -1.40 -11.05 0.66
CA ALA A 171 -0.41 -12.10 0.72
C ALA A 171 -0.94 -13.36 1.44
N CYS A 172 -1.70 -13.19 2.54
CA CYS A 172 -2.37 -14.29 3.23
C CYS A 172 -3.33 -15.04 2.28
N LEU A 173 -4.14 -14.33 1.51
CA LEU A 173 -5.02 -14.92 0.52
C LEU A 173 -4.26 -15.64 -0.60
N LEU A 174 -3.10 -15.11 -1.03
CA LEU A 174 -2.21 -15.81 -1.97
C LEU A 174 -1.67 -17.11 -1.38
N TYR A 175 -1.28 -17.14 -0.12
CA TYR A 175 -0.85 -18.37 0.56
C TYR A 175 -1.99 -19.40 0.72
N LEU A 176 -3.22 -18.94 0.86
CA LEU A 176 -4.39 -19.82 0.97
C LEU A 176 -4.83 -20.39 -0.38
N THR A 177 -4.89 -19.56 -1.41
CA THR A 177 -5.52 -19.90 -2.70
C THR A 177 -4.53 -20.38 -3.75
N TYR A 178 -3.27 -19.97 -3.70
CA TYR A 178 -2.25 -20.12 -4.75
C TYR A 178 -2.70 -19.65 -6.14
N SER A 179 -3.74 -18.82 -6.16
CA SER A 179 -4.31 -18.23 -7.37
C SER A 179 -4.37 -16.72 -7.22
N THR A 180 -3.74 -16.00 -8.12
CA THR A 180 -3.76 -14.53 -8.12
C THR A 180 -5.16 -13.98 -8.34
N LEU A 181 -5.92 -14.59 -9.25
CA LEU A 181 -7.28 -14.15 -9.56
C LEU A 181 -8.21 -14.32 -8.36
N ALA A 182 -8.19 -15.50 -7.72
CA ALA A 182 -9.00 -15.77 -6.53
C ALA A 182 -8.63 -14.81 -5.39
N SER A 183 -7.34 -14.52 -5.20
CA SER A 183 -6.88 -13.57 -4.18
C SER A 183 -7.37 -12.16 -4.42
N TYR A 184 -7.36 -11.66 -5.66
CA TYR A 184 -7.91 -10.35 -6.00
C TYR A 184 -9.41 -10.27 -5.75
N LEU A 185 -10.17 -11.28 -6.18
CA LEU A 185 -11.62 -11.32 -5.98
C LEU A 185 -11.98 -11.32 -4.49
N THR A 186 -11.33 -12.20 -3.71
CA THR A 186 -11.57 -12.29 -2.27
C THR A 186 -11.15 -11.02 -1.54
N PHE A 187 -10.02 -10.42 -1.92
CA PHE A 187 -9.55 -9.17 -1.35
C PHE A 187 -10.53 -8.01 -1.63
N PHE A 188 -11.05 -7.93 -2.86
CA PHE A 188 -12.06 -6.93 -3.22
C PHE A 188 -13.35 -7.09 -2.38
N VAL A 189 -13.83 -8.32 -2.19
CA VAL A 189 -14.98 -8.61 -1.32
C VAL A 189 -14.70 -8.18 0.13
N LEU A 190 -13.50 -8.45 0.65
CA LEU A 190 -13.10 -8.03 2.01
C LEU A 190 -13.10 -6.50 2.18
N ILE A 191 -12.60 -5.75 1.18
CA ILE A 191 -12.64 -4.29 1.21
C ILE A 191 -14.08 -3.78 1.19
N MET A 192 -14.94 -4.34 0.36
CA MET A 192 -16.36 -3.96 0.30
C MET A 192 -17.05 -4.24 1.63
N LEU A 193 -16.77 -5.37 2.24
CA LEU A 193 -17.30 -5.75 3.56
C LEU A 193 -16.80 -4.80 4.65
N GLN A 194 -15.52 -4.45 4.65
CA GLN A 194 -14.96 -3.47 5.58
C GLN A 194 -15.61 -2.09 5.44
N ALA A 195 -15.79 -1.60 4.21
CA ALA A 195 -16.45 -0.34 3.93
C ALA A 195 -17.92 -0.34 4.42
N SER A 196 -18.64 -1.46 4.20
CA SER A 196 -20.00 -1.63 4.68
C SER A 196 -20.10 -1.66 6.22
N LEU A 197 -19.16 -2.35 6.87
CA LEU A 197 -19.09 -2.40 8.34
C LEU A 197 -18.80 -1.00 8.94
N HIS A 198 -17.92 -0.24 8.31
CA HIS A 198 -17.62 1.13 8.76
C HIS A 198 -18.81 2.08 8.58
N ALA A 199 -19.61 1.90 7.52
CA ALA A 199 -20.83 2.65 7.31
C ALA A 199 -21.91 2.34 8.38
N ILE A 200 -22.00 1.08 8.83
CA ILE A 200 -22.96 0.66 9.86
C ILE A 200 -22.49 1.05 11.27
N PHE A 201 -21.19 0.97 11.53
CA PHE A 201 -20.58 1.22 12.83
C PHE A 201 -19.48 2.30 12.75
N PRO A 202 -19.82 3.58 12.53
CA PRO A 202 -18.84 4.66 12.38
C PRO A 202 -18.01 4.93 13.65
N GLN A 203 -18.44 4.43 14.81
CA GLN A 203 -17.73 4.59 16.10
C GLN A 203 -16.53 3.63 16.24
N LEU A 204 -16.40 2.64 15.37
CA LEU A 204 -15.28 1.71 15.41
C LEU A 204 -14.00 2.40 14.97
N ASN A 205 -12.99 2.40 15.85
CA ASN A 205 -11.71 3.01 15.58
C ASN A 205 -11.03 2.31 14.40
N SER A 206 -10.88 3.03 13.29
CA SER A 206 -10.26 2.56 12.04
C SER A 206 -8.83 2.03 12.27
N ASP A 207 -8.06 2.65 13.17
CA ASP A 207 -6.69 2.22 13.48
C ASP A 207 -6.67 0.83 14.14
N PHE A 208 -7.62 0.55 15.05
CA PHE A 208 -7.74 -0.76 15.69
C PHE A 208 -8.02 -1.88 14.67
N PHE A 209 -8.93 -1.63 13.72
CA PHE A 209 -9.20 -2.59 12.64
C PHE A 209 -7.98 -2.84 11.77
N THR A 210 -7.25 -1.80 11.43
CA THR A 210 -6.02 -1.90 10.64
C THR A 210 -5.00 -2.81 11.33
N PHE A 211 -4.77 -2.63 12.62
CA PHE A 211 -3.86 -3.48 13.38
C PHE A 211 -4.36 -4.92 13.52
N LEU A 212 -5.66 -5.12 13.69
CA LEU A 212 -6.27 -6.45 13.79
C LEU A 212 -6.12 -7.21 12.46
N ILE A 213 -6.38 -6.55 11.33
CA ILE A 213 -6.19 -7.13 10.00
C ILE A 213 -4.71 -7.45 9.78
N LEU A 214 -3.80 -6.55 10.13
CA LEU A 214 -2.36 -6.76 10.00
C LEU A 214 -1.89 -7.98 10.79
N ALA A 215 -2.22 -8.04 12.09
CA ALA A 215 -1.81 -9.14 12.95
C ALA A 215 -2.45 -10.47 12.51
N GLY A 216 -3.75 -10.46 12.22
CA GLY A 216 -4.50 -11.64 11.79
C GLY A 216 -4.02 -12.18 10.45
N SER A 217 -3.72 -11.31 9.48
CA SER A 217 -3.24 -11.72 8.17
C SER A 217 -1.79 -12.24 8.19
N LEU A 218 -0.92 -11.64 9.00
CA LEU A 218 0.44 -12.15 9.18
C LEU A 218 0.44 -13.53 9.84
N TRP A 219 -0.35 -13.70 10.90
CA TRP A 219 -0.48 -14.99 11.57
C TRP A 219 -1.15 -16.04 10.67
N GLY A 220 -2.28 -15.69 10.05
CA GLY A 220 -3.01 -16.58 9.15
C GLY A 220 -2.20 -16.99 7.92
N GLY A 221 -1.46 -16.06 7.31
CA GLY A 221 -0.58 -16.36 6.18
C GLY A 221 0.57 -17.30 6.57
N TYR A 222 1.15 -17.10 7.76
CA TYR A 222 2.17 -18.00 8.29
C TYR A 222 1.63 -19.43 8.51
N GLN A 223 0.48 -19.57 9.16
CA GLN A 223 -0.16 -20.86 9.40
C GLN A 223 -0.55 -21.55 8.09
N ALA A 224 -1.16 -20.81 7.16
CA ALA A 224 -1.53 -21.34 5.84
C ALA A 224 -0.34 -21.90 5.07
N PHE A 225 0.82 -21.23 5.15
CA PHE A 225 2.03 -21.68 4.47
C PHE A 225 2.72 -22.85 5.19
N GLN A 226 2.64 -22.89 6.53
CA GLN A 226 3.33 -23.91 7.34
C GLN A 226 2.62 -25.28 7.29
N HIS A 227 1.29 -25.30 7.35
CA HIS A 227 0.50 -26.54 7.46
C HIS A 227 0.14 -27.19 6.12
N ARG A 228 0.53 -26.58 5.00
CA ARG A 228 0.20 -27.16 3.70
C ARG A 228 1.26 -28.16 3.25
N ASP A 229 0.78 -29.35 2.87
CA ASP A 229 1.62 -30.41 2.31
C ASP A 229 2.23 -29.99 0.97
N LEU A 230 3.48 -30.41 0.75
CA LEU A 230 4.27 -30.11 -0.46
C LEU A 230 3.83 -30.94 -1.66
#